data_45b36c87974685b232278fd35a6d7f42
#
_entry.id   45b36c87974685b232278fd35a6d7f42
#
_cell.length_a   1.000
_cell.length_b   1.000
_cell.length_c   1.000
_cell.angle_alpha   90.00
_cell.angle_beta   90.00
_cell.angle_gamma   90.00
#
_symmetry.space_group_name_H-M   'P 1'
#
loop_
_entity.id
_entity.type
_entity.pdbx_description
1 polymer ?
#
loop_
_entity_poly.entity_id
_entity_poly.type
_entity_poly.pdbx_seq_one_letter_code
_entity_poly.pdbx_strand_id
1 'polypeptide(L)'
;LSTYIDALPQLISRTDGKIHTTFNQALTATGRLSSYNPNLQNIPIRTERGREIRKAFVPSSEDGFIVSADYSQIELRLMAHLSGDEHLINAFNSGQDVHKATAARLFGVELDSVTDEQRRKAKTVNFGIIYGISSFGLAERMEIGVREAKEFIDNYFRMYPGVNAYIQDTIEQAHRKGFVETLYGRRRYLKDINSRNANVRKFNERNAVNAPLQGSAADIIKIAMINVAGRMEKERLASKMILQVHDELVFDAAPDEKDIVMQIAKEEMESVINLRINLIAECGYGKNWLEAH
;
A
#
# COMPACT_ATOMS: atom_id res chain seq x y z
N LEU A 1 -6.48 -14.58 -18.76
CA LEU A 1 -6.06 -14.09 -20.09
C LEU A 1 -7.17 -13.24 -20.70
N SER A 2 -8.41 -13.73 -20.81
CA SER A 2 -9.54 -13.02 -21.44
C SER A 2 -9.78 -11.60 -20.88
N THR A 3 -9.64 -11.41 -19.58
CA THR A 3 -9.91 -10.13 -18.91
C THR A 3 -8.98 -9.00 -19.37
N TYR A 4 -7.73 -9.31 -19.76
CA TYR A 4 -6.73 -8.28 -20.11
C TYR A 4 -6.30 -8.41 -21.57
N ILE A 5 -5.88 -9.59 -22.03
CA ILE A 5 -5.31 -9.76 -23.37
C ILE A 5 -6.38 -9.58 -24.45
N ASP A 6 -7.56 -10.12 -24.24
CA ASP A 6 -8.64 -10.04 -25.22
C ASP A 6 -9.47 -8.75 -25.07
N ALA A 7 -9.65 -8.26 -23.84
CA ALA A 7 -10.53 -7.14 -23.55
C ALA A 7 -9.88 -5.77 -23.72
N LEU A 8 -8.61 -5.60 -23.27
CA LEU A 8 -7.95 -4.27 -23.33
C LEU A 8 -7.81 -3.72 -24.75
N PRO A 9 -7.41 -4.49 -25.78
CA PRO A 9 -7.31 -3.96 -27.14
C PRO A 9 -8.63 -3.43 -27.69
N GLN A 10 -9.77 -3.97 -27.24
CA GLN A 10 -11.10 -3.50 -27.68
C GLN A 10 -11.49 -2.15 -27.07
N LEU A 11 -10.80 -1.72 -26.01
CA LEU A 11 -11.03 -0.47 -25.31
C LEU A 11 -10.10 0.66 -25.76
N ILE A 12 -9.25 0.40 -26.76
CA ILE A 12 -8.39 1.43 -27.35
C ILE A 12 -9.26 2.48 -28.03
N SER A 13 -9.12 3.73 -27.58
CA SER A 13 -9.83 4.88 -28.13
C SER A 13 -9.40 5.11 -29.59
N ARG A 14 -10.40 5.30 -30.47
CA ARG A 14 -10.16 5.63 -31.89
C ARG A 14 -9.65 7.06 -32.08
N THR A 15 -9.78 7.90 -31.06
CA THR A 15 -9.42 9.32 -31.14
C THR A 15 -7.92 9.52 -30.97
N ASP A 16 -7.30 8.80 -30.06
CA ASP A 16 -5.90 9.01 -29.68
C ASP A 16 -5.07 7.72 -29.51
N GLY A 17 -5.68 6.56 -29.76
CA GLY A 17 -4.99 5.27 -29.68
C GLY A 17 -4.65 4.80 -28.27
N LYS A 18 -5.25 5.42 -27.23
CA LYS A 18 -4.97 5.12 -25.81
C LYS A 18 -6.13 4.39 -25.14
N ILE A 19 -5.84 3.78 -24.00
CA ILE A 19 -6.85 3.21 -23.11
C ILE A 19 -7.10 4.21 -21.99
N HIS A 20 -8.36 4.61 -21.79
CA HIS A 20 -8.79 5.52 -20.73
C HIS A 20 -9.57 4.78 -19.67
N THR A 21 -9.09 4.79 -18.44
CA THR A 21 -9.84 4.33 -17.28
C THR A 21 -10.60 5.49 -16.64
N THR A 22 -11.63 5.17 -15.87
CA THR A 22 -12.32 6.13 -15.02
C THR A 22 -12.01 5.83 -13.56
N PHE A 23 -11.65 6.86 -12.78
CA PHE A 23 -11.45 6.74 -11.34
C PHE A 23 -12.67 7.22 -10.56
N ASN A 24 -13.24 6.33 -9.74
CA ASN A 24 -14.30 6.70 -8.80
C ASN A 24 -13.66 7.07 -7.46
N GLN A 25 -13.95 8.27 -6.95
CA GLN A 25 -13.38 8.81 -5.71
C GLN A 25 -14.22 8.47 -4.46
N ALA A 26 -15.47 8.05 -4.64
CA ALA A 26 -16.44 7.90 -3.56
C ALA A 26 -16.93 6.45 -3.34
N LEU A 27 -16.43 5.48 -4.09
CA LEU A 27 -16.92 4.10 -4.04
C LEU A 27 -16.40 3.32 -2.85
N THR A 28 -15.11 3.45 -2.52
CA THR A 28 -14.46 2.60 -1.51
C THR A 28 -14.69 3.13 -0.10
N ALA A 29 -14.95 2.22 0.84
CA ALA A 29 -15.15 2.59 2.24
C ALA A 29 -13.88 3.14 2.93
N THR A 30 -12.70 2.91 2.36
CA THR A 30 -11.42 3.40 2.85
C THR A 30 -10.99 4.74 2.23
N GLY A 31 -11.73 5.24 1.22
CA GLY A 31 -11.37 6.44 0.47
C GLY A 31 -10.31 6.22 -0.60
N ARG A 32 -9.88 4.97 -0.86
CA ARG A 32 -9.05 4.66 -2.03
C ARG A 32 -9.80 4.97 -3.32
N LEU A 33 -9.08 5.35 -4.36
CA LEU A 33 -9.63 5.43 -5.72
C LEU A 33 -10.00 4.02 -6.20
N SER A 34 -11.02 3.92 -7.02
CA SER A 34 -11.41 2.70 -7.71
C SER A 34 -11.42 2.93 -9.21
N SER A 35 -10.61 2.17 -9.94
CA SER A 35 -10.51 2.22 -11.40
C SER A 35 -11.54 1.29 -12.04
N TYR A 36 -12.24 1.76 -13.09
CA TYR A 36 -13.20 0.95 -13.84
C TYR A 36 -13.28 1.40 -15.31
N ASN A 37 -13.74 0.51 -16.17
CA ASN A 37 -13.90 0.69 -17.61
C ASN A 37 -12.63 1.18 -18.36
N PRO A 38 -11.49 0.43 -18.29
CA PRO A 38 -11.22 -0.81 -17.57
C PRO A 38 -10.67 -0.59 -16.17
N ASN A 39 -10.68 -1.64 -15.31
CA ASN A 39 -9.97 -1.59 -14.03
C ASN A 39 -8.47 -1.85 -14.25
N LEU A 40 -7.67 -0.78 -14.29
CA LEU A 40 -6.22 -0.84 -14.46
C LEU A 40 -5.45 -1.05 -13.14
N GLN A 41 -6.13 -0.92 -11.99
CA GLN A 41 -5.52 -1.17 -10.68
C GLN A 41 -5.34 -2.66 -10.36
N ASN A 42 -5.99 -3.55 -11.10
CA ASN A 42 -5.95 -4.99 -10.88
C ASN A 42 -5.07 -5.74 -11.90
N ILE A 43 -4.23 -5.04 -12.66
CA ILE A 43 -3.29 -5.70 -13.59
C ILE A 43 -2.32 -6.56 -12.76
N PRO A 44 -2.24 -7.88 -13.04
CA PRO A 44 -1.49 -8.80 -12.21
C PRO A 44 0.00 -8.45 -12.16
N ILE A 45 0.61 -8.58 -10.96
CA ILE A 45 2.05 -8.40 -10.74
C ILE A 45 2.70 -9.62 -10.09
N ARG A 46 1.91 -10.50 -9.47
CA ARG A 46 2.43 -11.61 -8.67
C ARG A 46 2.93 -12.79 -9.49
N THR A 47 2.37 -13.01 -10.66
CA THR A 47 2.76 -14.11 -11.55
C THR A 47 3.60 -13.56 -12.70
N GLU A 48 4.55 -14.34 -13.18
CA GLU A 48 5.40 -13.98 -14.33
C GLU A 48 4.57 -13.60 -15.56
N ARG A 49 3.61 -14.45 -15.94
CA ARG A 49 2.67 -14.16 -17.05
C ARG A 49 1.81 -12.92 -16.81
N GLY A 50 1.46 -12.63 -15.56
CA GLY A 50 0.70 -11.43 -15.22
C GLY A 50 1.52 -10.16 -15.40
N ARG A 51 2.79 -10.23 -15.03
CA ARG A 51 3.74 -9.11 -15.21
C ARG A 51 3.96 -8.76 -16.67
N GLU A 52 3.98 -9.75 -17.57
CA GLU A 52 4.12 -9.51 -19.02
C GLU A 52 3.08 -8.53 -19.59
N ILE A 53 1.86 -8.50 -19.01
CA ILE A 53 0.82 -7.55 -19.44
C ILE A 53 1.29 -6.09 -19.25
N ARG A 54 2.10 -5.81 -18.25
CA ARG A 54 2.61 -4.46 -17.99
C ARG A 54 3.57 -3.98 -19.07
N LYS A 55 4.17 -4.87 -19.87
CA LYS A 55 4.99 -4.49 -21.04
C LYS A 55 4.20 -3.80 -22.14
N ALA A 56 2.88 -4.01 -22.21
CA ALA A 56 2.01 -3.36 -23.18
C ALA A 56 1.72 -1.89 -22.87
N PHE A 57 2.04 -1.44 -21.65
CA PHE A 57 1.87 -0.05 -21.24
C PHE A 57 3.17 0.70 -21.49
N VAL A 58 3.19 1.46 -22.56
CA VAL A 58 4.36 2.16 -23.11
C VAL A 58 4.15 3.67 -23.08
N PRO A 59 5.22 4.49 -23.12
CA PRO A 59 5.07 5.95 -23.20
C PRO A 59 4.42 6.38 -24.51
N SER A 60 3.83 7.58 -24.52
CA SER A 60 3.19 8.15 -25.69
C SER A 60 4.19 8.53 -26.81
N SER A 61 5.44 8.77 -26.48
CA SER A 61 6.54 9.07 -27.36
C SER A 61 7.52 7.90 -27.41
N GLU A 62 8.07 7.56 -28.58
CA GLU A 62 9.04 6.48 -28.75
C GLU A 62 10.28 6.69 -27.86
N ASP A 63 10.74 7.92 -27.73
CA ASP A 63 11.88 8.29 -26.89
C ASP A 63 11.50 8.55 -25.43
N GLY A 64 10.21 8.61 -25.11
CA GLY A 64 9.69 8.82 -23.75
C GLY A 64 9.93 7.65 -22.79
N PHE A 65 9.48 7.82 -21.56
CA PHE A 65 9.61 6.84 -20.49
C PHE A 65 8.32 6.69 -19.70
N ILE A 66 8.04 5.48 -19.23
CA ILE A 66 7.14 5.30 -18.10
C ILE A 66 7.97 5.51 -16.83
N VAL A 67 7.50 6.36 -15.93
CA VAL A 67 8.03 6.53 -14.58
C VAL A 67 7.04 5.99 -13.58
N SER A 68 7.51 5.23 -12.60
CA SER A 68 6.75 4.74 -11.46
C SER A 68 7.32 5.32 -10.17
N ALA A 69 6.45 5.78 -9.28
CA ALA A 69 6.83 6.20 -7.93
C ALA A 69 5.87 5.52 -6.94
N ASP A 70 6.41 4.64 -6.08
CA ASP A 70 5.64 3.81 -5.14
C ASP A 70 6.06 4.07 -3.70
N TYR A 71 5.08 4.17 -2.78
CA TYR A 71 5.38 4.27 -1.37
C TYR A 71 5.91 2.96 -0.80
N SER A 72 7.10 3.00 -0.25
CA SER A 72 7.70 1.87 0.45
C SER A 72 6.99 1.61 1.78
N GLN A 73 6.18 0.54 1.82
CA GLN A 73 5.55 0.01 3.04
C GLN A 73 4.70 1.03 3.82
N ILE A 74 3.93 1.88 3.14
CA ILE A 74 3.21 3.00 3.75
C ILE A 74 2.32 2.56 4.93
N GLU A 75 1.58 1.46 4.82
CA GLU A 75 0.68 1.02 5.89
C GLU A 75 1.44 0.56 7.15
N LEU A 76 2.63 -0.05 7.01
CA LEU A 76 3.50 -0.41 8.14
C LEU A 76 4.12 0.85 8.78
N ARG A 77 4.50 1.84 7.99
CA ARG A 77 4.96 3.14 8.48
C ARG A 77 3.87 3.87 9.25
N LEU A 78 2.65 3.84 8.73
CA LEU A 78 1.47 4.39 9.43
C LEU A 78 1.18 3.63 10.72
N MET A 79 1.33 2.30 10.75
CA MET A 79 1.20 1.53 11.99
C MET A 79 2.28 1.96 13.00
N ALA A 80 3.52 2.13 12.60
CA ALA A 80 4.59 2.62 13.48
C ALA A 80 4.26 3.99 14.08
N HIS A 81 3.78 4.92 13.24
CA HIS A 81 3.40 6.26 13.67
C HIS A 81 2.22 6.26 14.65
N LEU A 82 1.12 5.58 14.29
CA LEU A 82 -0.12 5.56 15.04
C LEU A 82 -0.01 4.80 16.37
N SER A 83 0.74 3.69 16.37
CA SER A 83 0.98 2.90 17.58
C SER A 83 1.99 3.55 18.53
N GLY A 84 2.87 4.40 18.01
CA GLY A 84 3.99 4.94 18.76
C GLY A 84 4.97 3.87 19.24
N ASP A 85 4.96 2.68 18.66
CA ASP A 85 5.84 1.57 19.06
C ASP A 85 7.30 1.92 18.74
N GLU A 86 8.11 2.08 19.80
CA GLU A 86 9.50 2.52 19.67
C GLU A 86 10.36 1.52 18.89
N HIS A 87 10.12 0.22 19.03
CA HIS A 87 10.89 -0.79 18.33
C HIS A 87 10.60 -0.75 16.83
N LEU A 88 9.33 -0.56 16.46
CA LEU A 88 8.94 -0.46 15.06
C LEU A 88 9.42 0.87 14.44
N ILE A 89 9.32 1.97 15.19
CA ILE A 89 9.84 3.29 14.78
C ILE A 89 11.35 3.22 14.56
N ASN A 90 12.09 2.65 15.50
CA ASN A 90 13.54 2.53 15.41
C ASN A 90 13.98 1.65 14.24
N ALA A 91 13.25 0.56 13.93
CA ALA A 91 13.55 -0.28 12.77
C ALA A 91 13.44 0.52 11.46
N PHE A 92 12.42 1.37 11.31
CA PHE A 92 12.29 2.24 10.14
C PHE A 92 13.35 3.35 10.09
N ASN A 93 13.60 4.03 11.20
CA ASN A 93 14.53 5.17 11.25
C ASN A 93 16.00 4.74 11.11
N SER A 94 16.34 3.51 11.45
CA SER A 94 17.69 2.95 11.22
C SER A 94 17.92 2.45 9.79
N GLY A 95 16.90 2.56 8.90
CA GLY A 95 17.00 2.07 7.52
C GLY A 95 17.05 0.54 7.41
N GLN A 96 16.74 -0.18 8.48
CA GLN A 96 16.70 -1.65 8.46
C GLN A 96 15.47 -2.16 7.70
N ASP A 97 15.63 -3.30 7.06
CA ASP A 97 14.49 -4.05 6.52
C ASP A 97 13.61 -4.54 7.69
N VAL A 98 12.45 -3.91 7.86
CA VAL A 98 11.52 -4.20 8.96
C VAL A 98 11.05 -5.65 8.96
N HIS A 99 10.97 -6.29 7.79
CA HIS A 99 10.62 -7.71 7.71
C HIS A 99 11.77 -8.60 8.16
N LYS A 100 13.00 -8.20 7.84
CA LYS A 100 14.22 -8.89 8.30
C LYS A 100 14.41 -8.72 9.80
N ALA A 101 14.18 -7.51 10.32
CA ALA A 101 14.22 -7.22 11.76
C ALA A 101 13.14 -8.01 12.53
N THR A 102 11.93 -8.08 12.00
CA THR A 102 10.87 -8.91 12.58
C THR A 102 11.23 -10.39 12.53
N ALA A 103 11.79 -10.89 11.42
CA ALA A 103 12.21 -12.29 11.29
C ALA A 103 13.30 -12.67 12.30
N ALA A 104 14.33 -11.85 12.43
CA ALA A 104 15.41 -12.09 13.40
C ALA A 104 14.85 -12.33 14.80
N ARG A 105 13.92 -11.51 15.24
CA ARG A 105 13.29 -11.63 16.55
C ARG A 105 12.29 -12.80 16.65
N LEU A 106 11.47 -13.04 15.62
CA LEU A 106 10.49 -14.13 15.60
C LEU A 106 11.16 -15.51 15.65
N PHE A 107 12.27 -15.66 14.94
CA PHE A 107 12.99 -16.93 14.83
C PHE A 107 14.18 -17.04 15.80
N GLY A 108 14.48 -15.97 16.56
CA GLY A 108 15.60 -15.96 17.53
C GLY A 108 16.96 -16.10 16.86
N VAL A 109 17.16 -15.48 15.69
CA VAL A 109 18.41 -15.51 14.93
C VAL A 109 18.98 -14.10 14.80
N GLU A 110 20.29 -13.99 14.56
CA GLU A 110 20.93 -12.71 14.27
C GLU A 110 20.41 -12.14 12.95
N LEU A 111 20.39 -10.80 12.83
CA LEU A 111 19.82 -10.11 11.67
C LEU A 111 20.42 -10.58 10.34
N ASP A 112 21.75 -10.78 10.31
CA ASP A 112 22.46 -11.22 9.10
C ASP A 112 22.29 -12.71 8.77
N SER A 113 21.78 -13.48 9.72
CA SER A 113 21.49 -14.91 9.57
C SER A 113 20.04 -15.18 9.13
N VAL A 114 19.23 -14.13 8.95
CA VAL A 114 17.83 -14.27 8.48
C VAL A 114 17.81 -14.75 7.05
N THR A 115 17.16 -15.89 6.81
CA THR A 115 16.95 -16.45 5.47
C THR A 115 15.81 -15.73 4.73
N ASP A 116 15.78 -15.81 3.40
CA ASP A 116 14.70 -15.25 2.59
C ASP A 116 13.33 -15.86 2.94
N GLU A 117 13.29 -17.14 3.31
CA GLU A 117 12.07 -17.80 3.76
C GLU A 117 11.56 -17.20 5.08
N GLN A 118 12.45 -17.02 6.07
CA GLN A 118 12.11 -16.39 7.35
C GLN A 118 11.62 -14.95 7.13
N ARG A 119 12.30 -14.19 6.29
CA ARG A 119 11.89 -12.83 5.91
C ARG A 119 10.51 -12.81 5.25
N ARG A 120 10.22 -13.75 4.35
CA ARG A 120 8.91 -13.90 3.71
C ARG A 120 7.82 -14.24 4.72
N LYS A 121 8.10 -15.15 5.66
CA LYS A 121 7.19 -15.50 6.76
C LYS A 121 6.91 -14.29 7.65
N ALA A 122 7.95 -13.55 8.05
CA ALA A 122 7.80 -12.32 8.83
C ALA A 122 7.01 -11.24 8.08
N LYS A 123 7.19 -11.10 6.77
CA LYS A 123 6.36 -10.22 5.93
C LYS A 123 4.87 -10.61 6.01
N THR A 124 4.57 -11.91 5.97
CA THR A 124 3.19 -12.42 6.10
C THR A 124 2.61 -12.11 7.48
N VAL A 125 3.41 -12.23 8.55
CA VAL A 125 2.99 -11.88 9.92
C VAL A 125 2.76 -10.38 10.05
N ASN A 126 3.70 -9.54 9.61
CA ASN A 126 3.61 -8.08 9.68
C ASN A 126 2.31 -7.56 9.03
N PHE A 127 2.07 -7.94 7.78
CA PHE A 127 0.84 -7.53 7.09
C PHE A 127 -0.40 -8.24 7.64
N GLY A 128 -0.27 -9.51 8.01
CA GLY A 128 -1.38 -10.25 8.61
C GLY A 128 -1.93 -9.56 9.85
N ILE A 129 -1.07 -9.12 10.76
CA ILE A 129 -1.45 -8.45 12.00
C ILE A 129 -2.12 -7.10 11.71
N ILE A 130 -1.56 -6.30 10.81
CA ILE A 130 -2.19 -5.04 10.37
C ILE A 130 -3.61 -5.27 9.88
N TYR A 131 -3.85 -6.38 9.15
CA TYR A 131 -5.17 -6.71 8.62
C TYR A 131 -6.02 -7.55 9.58
N GLY A 132 -5.59 -7.69 10.85
CA GLY A 132 -6.33 -8.40 11.88
C GLY A 132 -6.49 -9.90 11.62
N ILE A 133 -5.43 -10.55 11.11
CA ILE A 133 -5.43 -11.97 10.81
C ILE A 133 -5.64 -12.80 12.10
N SER A 134 -6.46 -13.83 12.03
CA SER A 134 -6.58 -14.82 13.10
C SER A 134 -5.45 -15.85 13.04
N SER A 135 -5.21 -16.56 14.14
CA SER A 135 -4.25 -17.68 14.18
C SER A 135 -4.57 -18.76 13.14
N PHE A 136 -5.86 -19.01 12.88
CA PHE A 136 -6.31 -19.91 11.82
C PHE A 136 -5.93 -19.39 10.42
N GLY A 137 -6.22 -18.13 10.10
CA GLY A 137 -5.87 -17.54 8.81
C GLY A 137 -4.36 -17.40 8.60
N LEU A 138 -3.58 -17.18 9.67
CA LEU A 138 -2.12 -17.16 9.58
C LEU A 138 -1.57 -18.57 9.35
N ALA A 139 -2.10 -19.58 10.03
CA ALA A 139 -1.73 -20.98 9.86
C ALA A 139 -1.91 -21.44 8.42
N GLU A 140 -3.05 -21.13 7.80
CA GLU A 140 -3.36 -21.43 6.41
C GLU A 140 -2.38 -20.74 5.43
N ARG A 141 -2.07 -19.46 5.65
CA ARG A 141 -1.16 -18.70 4.77
C ARG A 141 0.31 -19.12 4.87
N MET A 142 0.71 -19.60 6.03
CA MET A 142 2.10 -20.00 6.30
C MET A 142 2.30 -21.51 6.19
N GLU A 143 1.22 -22.29 5.97
CA GLU A 143 1.23 -23.75 5.93
C GLU A 143 1.81 -24.37 7.21
N ILE A 144 1.42 -23.83 8.39
CA ILE A 144 1.87 -24.24 9.71
C ILE A 144 0.69 -24.64 10.60
N GLY A 145 0.99 -25.20 11.77
CA GLY A 145 -0.04 -25.51 12.78
C GLY A 145 -0.68 -24.25 13.38
N VAL A 146 -1.97 -24.34 13.72
CA VAL A 146 -2.71 -23.21 14.35
C VAL A 146 -2.08 -22.77 15.67
N ARG A 147 -1.51 -23.71 16.45
CA ARG A 147 -0.80 -23.43 17.69
C ARG A 147 0.47 -22.60 17.42
N GLU A 148 1.25 -23.00 16.44
CA GLU A 148 2.46 -22.29 16.02
C GLU A 148 2.13 -20.89 15.49
N ALA A 149 1.09 -20.76 14.67
CA ALA A 149 0.60 -19.46 14.20
C ALA A 149 0.17 -18.54 15.36
N LYS A 150 -0.45 -19.10 16.40
CA LYS A 150 -0.77 -18.34 17.61
C LYS A 150 0.48 -17.88 18.33
N GLU A 151 1.48 -18.74 18.49
CA GLU A 151 2.77 -18.40 19.08
C GLU A 151 3.47 -17.28 18.32
N PHE A 152 3.41 -17.26 16.98
CA PHE A 152 3.93 -16.16 16.17
C PHE A 152 3.20 -14.82 16.45
N ILE A 153 1.87 -14.84 16.55
CA ILE A 153 1.09 -13.64 16.87
C ILE A 153 1.42 -13.14 18.28
N ASP A 154 1.46 -14.04 19.26
CA ASP A 154 1.77 -13.70 20.66
C ASP A 154 3.20 -13.14 20.79
N ASN A 155 4.16 -13.72 20.06
CA ASN A 155 5.55 -13.24 19.98
C ASN A 155 5.62 -11.85 19.34
N TYR A 156 4.90 -11.64 18.25
CA TYR A 156 4.82 -10.34 17.58
C TYR A 156 4.35 -9.25 18.53
N PHE A 157 3.27 -9.48 19.27
CA PHE A 157 2.74 -8.51 20.23
C PHE A 157 3.63 -8.28 21.46
N ARG A 158 4.43 -9.29 21.83
CA ARG A 158 5.50 -9.10 22.84
C ARG A 158 6.65 -8.22 22.33
N MET A 159 6.97 -8.31 21.04
CA MET A 159 8.01 -7.49 20.42
C MET A 159 7.55 -6.04 20.16
N TYR A 160 6.28 -5.89 19.82
CA TYR A 160 5.67 -4.62 19.46
C TYR A 160 4.46 -4.33 20.38
N PRO A 161 4.70 -4.06 21.67
CA PRO A 161 3.60 -3.85 22.63
C PRO A 161 2.77 -2.61 22.31
N GLY A 162 3.37 -1.56 21.73
CA GLY A 162 2.66 -0.38 21.26
C GLY A 162 1.68 -0.70 20.15
N VAL A 163 2.02 -1.60 19.23
CA VAL A 163 1.09 -2.07 18.18
C VAL A 163 -0.10 -2.79 18.80
N ASN A 164 0.13 -3.67 19.79
CA ASN A 164 -0.96 -4.35 20.49
C ASN A 164 -1.89 -3.36 21.19
N ALA A 165 -1.32 -2.43 21.95
CA ALA A 165 -2.09 -1.39 22.65
C ALA A 165 -2.94 -0.57 21.66
N TYR A 166 -2.35 -0.10 20.57
CA TYR A 166 -3.05 0.64 19.53
C TYR A 166 -4.24 -0.14 18.95
N ILE A 167 -4.06 -1.44 18.66
CA ILE A 167 -5.12 -2.29 18.12
C ILE A 167 -6.29 -2.41 19.13
N GLN A 168 -5.98 -2.69 20.39
CA GLN A 168 -7.00 -2.84 21.43
C GLN A 168 -7.77 -1.52 21.67
N ASP A 169 -7.04 -0.41 21.80
CA ASP A 169 -7.62 0.92 21.97
C ASP A 169 -8.51 1.33 20.80
N THR A 170 -8.06 1.03 19.58
CA THR A 170 -8.83 1.32 18.34
C THR A 170 -10.14 0.55 18.31
N ILE A 171 -10.11 -0.74 18.68
CA ILE A 171 -11.32 -1.58 18.76
C ILE A 171 -12.26 -1.05 19.84
N GLU A 172 -11.75 -0.75 21.04
CA GLU A 172 -12.56 -0.21 22.15
C GLU A 172 -13.21 1.12 21.78
N GLN A 173 -12.44 2.04 21.18
CA GLN A 173 -12.98 3.31 20.69
C GLN A 173 -14.03 3.12 19.60
N ALA A 174 -13.84 2.15 18.70
CA ALA A 174 -14.83 1.83 17.68
C ALA A 174 -16.15 1.32 18.29
N HIS A 175 -16.08 0.45 19.29
CA HIS A 175 -17.26 -0.01 20.04
C HIS A 175 -18.02 1.14 20.71
N ARG A 176 -17.29 2.13 21.23
CA ARG A 176 -17.88 3.29 21.93
C ARG A 176 -18.44 4.33 20.99
N LYS A 177 -17.68 4.67 19.92
CA LYS A 177 -18.01 5.78 19.00
C LYS A 177 -18.84 5.34 17.79
N GLY A 178 -18.78 4.06 17.40
CA GLY A 178 -19.40 3.55 16.17
C GLY A 178 -18.66 3.91 14.89
N PHE A 179 -17.47 4.51 14.96
CA PHE A 179 -16.61 4.85 13.83
C PHE A 179 -15.13 4.90 14.22
N VAL A 180 -14.27 4.88 13.23
CA VAL A 180 -12.84 5.19 13.31
C VAL A 180 -12.48 6.32 12.36
N GLU A 181 -11.32 6.97 12.56
CA GLU A 181 -10.89 8.12 11.80
C GLU A 181 -9.48 7.91 11.21
N THR A 182 -9.24 8.50 10.03
CA THR A 182 -7.90 8.63 9.46
C THR A 182 -7.12 9.74 10.16
N LEU A 183 -5.82 9.87 9.85
CA LEU A 183 -4.97 10.99 10.31
C LEU A 183 -5.53 12.36 9.91
N TYR A 184 -6.31 12.43 8.83
CA TYR A 184 -6.97 13.65 8.35
C TYR A 184 -8.43 13.79 8.83
N GLY A 185 -8.87 12.97 9.79
CA GLY A 185 -10.20 13.07 10.40
C GLY A 185 -11.35 12.51 9.54
N ARG A 186 -11.05 11.83 8.44
CA ARG A 186 -12.09 11.18 7.64
C ARG A 186 -12.62 9.96 8.37
N ARG A 187 -13.93 9.89 8.54
CA ARG A 187 -14.61 8.86 9.33
C ARG A 187 -15.03 7.66 8.50
N ARG A 188 -14.83 6.47 9.06
CA ARG A 188 -15.48 5.24 8.62
C ARG A 188 -16.43 4.75 9.71
N TYR A 189 -17.72 4.79 9.41
CA TYR A 189 -18.75 4.28 10.31
C TYR A 189 -18.80 2.75 10.27
N LEU A 190 -18.98 2.13 11.44
CA LEU A 190 -18.97 0.69 11.65
C LEU A 190 -20.30 0.29 12.31
N LYS A 191 -21.38 0.29 11.54
CA LYS A 191 -22.76 0.10 12.02
C LYS A 191 -22.96 -1.18 12.84
N ASP A 192 -22.23 -2.25 12.48
CA ASP A 192 -22.38 -3.56 13.10
C ASP A 192 -21.24 -3.91 14.07
N ILE A 193 -20.49 -2.92 14.56
CA ILE A 193 -19.37 -3.14 15.51
C ILE A 193 -19.82 -3.79 16.81
N ASN A 194 -21.05 -3.51 17.25
CA ASN A 194 -21.67 -4.06 18.46
C ASN A 194 -22.64 -5.23 18.18
N SER A 195 -22.51 -5.88 17.00
CA SER A 195 -23.38 -7.00 16.64
C SER A 195 -23.28 -8.16 17.64
N ARG A 196 -24.42 -8.77 17.99
CA ARG A 196 -24.48 -10.00 18.79
C ARG A 196 -23.87 -11.19 18.07
N ASN A 197 -23.89 -11.19 16.75
CA ASN A 197 -23.21 -12.21 15.92
C ASN A 197 -21.70 -12.00 15.99
N ALA A 198 -20.98 -12.96 16.60
CA ALA A 198 -19.54 -12.88 16.78
C ALA A 198 -18.74 -12.73 15.46
N ASN A 199 -19.19 -13.36 14.36
CA ASN A 199 -18.52 -13.27 13.08
C ASN A 199 -18.65 -11.86 12.48
N VAL A 200 -19.84 -11.29 12.54
CA VAL A 200 -20.12 -9.91 12.08
C VAL A 200 -19.32 -8.91 12.92
N ARG A 201 -19.34 -9.08 14.25
CA ARG A 201 -18.57 -8.22 15.16
C ARG A 201 -17.07 -8.28 14.87
N LYS A 202 -16.47 -9.47 14.81
CA LYS A 202 -15.05 -9.65 14.49
C LYS A 202 -14.67 -9.10 13.12
N PHE A 203 -15.55 -9.19 12.14
CA PHE A 203 -15.34 -8.56 10.83
C PHE A 203 -15.26 -7.03 10.96
N ASN A 204 -16.15 -6.42 11.75
CA ASN A 204 -16.13 -4.97 11.97
C ASN A 204 -14.94 -4.54 12.85
N GLU A 205 -14.50 -5.32 13.82
CA GLU A 205 -13.29 -5.08 14.62
C GLU A 205 -12.04 -5.06 13.72
N ARG A 206 -11.91 -6.01 12.79
CA ARG A 206 -10.84 -5.97 11.77
C ARG A 206 -10.92 -4.71 10.90
N ASN A 207 -12.12 -4.34 10.48
CA ASN A 207 -12.32 -3.10 9.72
C ASN A 207 -11.96 -1.86 10.53
N ALA A 208 -12.19 -1.86 11.85
CA ALA A 208 -11.79 -0.77 12.73
C ALA A 208 -10.28 -0.56 12.76
N VAL A 209 -9.50 -1.63 12.79
CA VAL A 209 -8.04 -1.56 12.78
C VAL A 209 -7.50 -1.13 11.41
N ASN A 210 -8.06 -1.70 10.34
CA ASN A 210 -7.56 -1.46 8.97
C ASN A 210 -7.90 -0.07 8.44
N ALA A 211 -9.07 0.46 8.78
CA ALA A 211 -9.56 1.67 8.14
C ALA A 211 -8.73 2.93 8.43
N PRO A 212 -8.20 3.16 9.64
CA PRO A 212 -7.28 4.27 9.89
C PRO A 212 -6.01 4.19 9.05
N LEU A 213 -5.44 2.99 8.87
CA LEU A 213 -4.20 2.77 8.12
C LEU A 213 -4.44 2.95 6.61
N GLN A 214 -5.33 2.13 6.04
CA GLN A 214 -5.64 2.21 4.60
C GLN A 214 -6.24 3.56 4.21
N GLY A 215 -7.06 4.13 5.10
CA GLY A 215 -7.65 5.42 4.86
C GLY A 215 -6.63 6.56 4.89
N SER A 216 -5.72 6.56 5.86
CA SER A 216 -4.64 7.56 5.91
C SER A 216 -3.70 7.43 4.72
N ALA A 217 -3.35 6.21 4.30
CA ALA A 217 -2.58 5.99 3.08
C ALA A 217 -3.30 6.55 1.84
N ALA A 218 -4.62 6.33 1.74
CA ALA A 218 -5.42 6.87 0.65
C ALA A 218 -5.51 8.42 0.67
N ASP A 219 -5.56 9.02 1.84
CA ASP A 219 -5.54 10.48 1.98
C ASP A 219 -4.17 11.05 1.60
N ILE A 220 -3.09 10.43 2.07
CA ILE A 220 -1.70 10.82 1.77
C ILE A 220 -1.44 10.79 0.26
N ILE A 221 -1.73 9.68 -0.42
CA ILE A 221 -1.44 9.59 -1.86
C ILE A 221 -2.27 10.58 -2.68
N LYS A 222 -3.51 10.89 -2.28
CA LYS A 222 -4.31 11.91 -2.96
C LYS A 222 -3.74 13.31 -2.80
N ILE A 223 -3.23 13.65 -1.61
CA ILE A 223 -2.55 14.94 -1.38
C ILE A 223 -1.27 14.98 -2.22
N ALA A 224 -0.48 13.89 -2.21
CA ALA A 224 0.70 13.76 -3.06
C ALA A 224 0.36 13.98 -4.55
N MET A 225 -0.71 13.37 -5.06
CA MET A 225 -1.18 13.58 -6.45
C MET A 225 -1.44 15.04 -6.76
N ILE A 226 -2.10 15.75 -5.85
CA ILE A 226 -2.40 17.20 -6.02
C ILE A 226 -1.11 18.01 -6.05
N ASN A 227 -0.19 17.74 -5.11
CA ASN A 227 1.07 18.44 -5.01
C ASN A 227 1.94 18.20 -6.25
N VAL A 228 2.11 16.94 -6.65
CA VAL A 228 2.86 16.54 -7.84
C VAL A 228 2.28 17.21 -9.10
N ALA A 229 0.96 17.13 -9.29
CA ALA A 229 0.31 17.74 -10.46
C ALA A 229 0.51 19.27 -10.48
N GLY A 230 0.32 19.94 -9.33
CA GLY A 230 0.51 21.38 -9.22
C GLY A 230 1.97 21.81 -9.46
N ARG A 231 2.95 21.00 -9.05
CA ARG A 231 4.36 21.30 -9.30
C ARG A 231 4.73 21.05 -10.75
N MET A 232 4.27 19.95 -11.36
CA MET A 232 4.48 19.70 -12.80
C MET A 232 3.91 20.81 -13.67
N GLU A 233 2.72 21.31 -13.33
CA GLU A 233 2.09 22.44 -14.03
C GLU A 233 2.91 23.73 -13.87
N LYS A 234 3.35 24.05 -12.66
CA LYS A 234 4.19 25.23 -12.36
C LYS A 234 5.51 25.20 -13.15
N GLU A 235 6.11 24.02 -13.26
CA GLU A 235 7.35 23.83 -14.02
C GLU A 235 7.10 23.65 -15.54
N ARG A 236 5.82 23.67 -15.96
CA ARG A 236 5.37 23.59 -17.37
C ARG A 236 5.84 22.32 -18.07
N LEU A 237 5.84 21.20 -17.36
CA LEU A 237 6.25 19.92 -17.94
C LEU A 237 5.20 19.40 -18.94
N ALA A 238 5.70 18.79 -20.03
CA ALA A 238 4.87 18.10 -21.01
C ALA A 238 4.43 16.71 -20.52
N SER A 239 5.19 16.13 -19.59
CA SER A 239 4.93 14.86 -18.92
C SER A 239 3.61 14.86 -18.16
N LYS A 240 2.98 13.69 -18.00
CA LYS A 240 1.66 13.56 -17.39
C LYS A 240 1.63 12.45 -16.36
N MET A 241 0.99 12.68 -15.21
CA MET A 241 0.56 11.61 -14.31
C MET A 241 -0.64 10.91 -14.95
N ILE A 242 -0.52 9.61 -15.23
CA ILE A 242 -1.51 8.86 -16.02
C ILE A 242 -2.32 7.86 -15.20
N LEU A 243 -1.73 7.27 -14.16
CA LEU A 243 -2.40 6.27 -13.31
C LEU A 243 -2.03 6.45 -11.85
N GLN A 244 -2.95 6.04 -10.98
CA GLN A 244 -2.74 5.77 -9.57
C GLN A 244 -3.12 4.31 -9.30
N VAL A 245 -2.21 3.50 -8.80
CA VAL A 245 -2.40 2.06 -8.58
C VAL A 245 -1.94 1.70 -7.18
N HIS A 246 -2.87 1.39 -6.27
CA HIS A 246 -2.60 1.13 -4.85
C HIS A 246 -1.85 2.29 -4.18
N ASP A 247 -0.55 2.16 -3.97
CA ASP A 247 0.32 3.15 -3.35
C ASP A 247 1.32 3.76 -4.37
N GLU A 248 1.11 3.50 -5.68
CA GLU A 248 1.95 3.87 -6.82
C GLU A 248 1.31 4.99 -7.65
N LEU A 249 2.13 5.93 -8.10
CA LEU A 249 1.84 6.91 -9.15
C LEU A 249 2.62 6.56 -10.42
N VAL A 250 1.95 6.54 -11.57
CA VAL A 250 2.57 6.24 -12.87
C VAL A 250 2.47 7.45 -13.77
N PHE A 251 3.58 7.75 -14.44
CA PHE A 251 3.72 8.92 -15.32
C PHE A 251 4.14 8.49 -16.73
N ASP A 252 3.63 9.20 -17.70
CA ASP A 252 4.09 9.24 -19.08
C ASP A 252 5.05 10.43 -19.20
N ALA A 253 6.36 10.16 -19.16
CA ALA A 253 7.40 11.16 -19.11
C ALA A 253 8.00 11.45 -20.49
N ALA A 254 8.09 12.74 -20.84
CA ALA A 254 8.82 13.18 -22.01
C ALA A 254 10.32 12.84 -21.89
N PRO A 255 11.05 12.68 -23.00
CA PRO A 255 12.45 12.21 -23.00
C PRO A 255 13.36 13.00 -22.05
N ASP A 256 13.27 14.31 -22.09
CA ASP A 256 14.15 15.21 -21.34
C ASP A 256 13.64 15.51 -19.93
N GLU A 257 12.45 15.04 -19.57
CA GLU A 257 11.78 15.36 -18.29
C GLU A 257 11.79 14.20 -17.30
N LYS A 258 12.31 13.03 -17.67
CA LYS A 258 12.29 11.83 -16.82
C LYS A 258 12.84 12.09 -15.41
N ASP A 259 14.01 12.68 -15.31
CA ASP A 259 14.71 12.87 -14.03
C ASP A 259 13.99 13.92 -13.15
N ILE A 260 13.49 14.99 -13.75
CA ILE A 260 12.71 16.00 -13.01
C ILE A 260 11.35 15.44 -12.54
N VAL A 261 10.69 14.60 -13.34
CA VAL A 261 9.44 13.93 -12.93
C VAL A 261 9.70 13.00 -11.75
N MET A 262 10.76 12.20 -11.78
CA MET A 262 11.14 11.32 -10.65
C MET A 262 11.45 12.13 -9.39
N GLN A 263 12.18 13.23 -9.52
CA GLN A 263 12.51 14.13 -8.42
C GLN A 263 11.23 14.73 -7.80
N ILE A 264 10.37 15.31 -8.63
CA ILE A 264 9.10 15.90 -8.18
C ILE A 264 8.24 14.86 -7.46
N ALA A 265 8.04 13.68 -8.09
CA ALA A 265 7.24 12.62 -7.51
C ALA A 265 7.78 12.22 -6.13
N LYS A 266 9.09 11.99 -6.01
CA LYS A 266 9.72 11.60 -4.76
C LYS A 266 9.57 12.67 -3.68
N GLU A 267 9.93 13.91 -3.96
CA GLU A 267 9.89 15.02 -3.00
C GLU A 267 8.46 15.28 -2.51
N GLU A 268 7.49 15.36 -3.41
CA GLU A 268 6.10 15.64 -3.06
C GLU A 268 5.41 14.46 -2.34
N MET A 269 5.76 13.22 -2.68
CA MET A 269 5.25 12.06 -1.98
C MET A 269 5.83 11.93 -0.56
N GLU A 270 7.13 12.17 -0.39
CA GLU A 270 7.79 12.04 0.90
C GLU A 270 7.45 13.19 1.88
N SER A 271 7.08 14.36 1.37
CA SER A 271 6.83 15.57 2.19
C SER A 271 5.37 15.83 2.56
N VAL A 272 4.43 14.97 2.18
CA VAL A 272 2.97 15.18 2.39
C VAL A 272 2.61 15.42 3.84
N ILE A 273 3.26 14.72 4.76
CA ILE A 273 2.96 14.76 6.19
C ILE A 273 4.20 14.44 7.02
N ASN A 274 4.37 15.13 8.15
CA ASN A 274 5.42 14.81 9.12
C ASN A 274 4.94 13.70 10.07
N LEU A 275 5.56 12.53 9.96
CA LEU A 275 5.33 11.40 10.83
C LEU A 275 6.55 11.18 11.76
N ARG A 276 6.42 10.28 12.74
CA ARG A 276 7.54 9.84 13.60
C ARG A 276 8.61 9.05 12.83
N ILE A 277 8.26 8.63 11.61
CA ILE A 277 9.11 7.94 10.64
C ILE A 277 8.99 8.66 9.30
N ASN A 278 10.02 8.59 8.47
CA ASN A 278 9.95 9.18 7.14
C ASN A 278 9.08 8.35 6.21
N LEU A 279 8.27 9.01 5.39
CA LEU A 279 7.72 8.37 4.19
C LEU A 279 8.86 8.22 3.17
N ILE A 280 8.87 7.12 2.45
CA ILE A 280 9.85 6.85 1.39
C ILE A 280 9.09 6.49 0.14
N ALA A 281 9.40 7.17 -0.96
CA ALA A 281 8.94 6.87 -2.29
C ALA A 281 10.09 6.31 -3.13
N GLU A 282 9.93 5.09 -3.60
CA GLU A 282 10.87 4.44 -4.53
C GLU A 282 10.45 4.79 -5.95
N CYS A 283 11.40 5.30 -6.74
CA CYS A 283 11.13 5.70 -8.12
C CYS A 283 11.93 4.83 -9.09
N GLY A 284 11.26 4.36 -10.14
CA GLY A 284 11.87 3.65 -11.25
C GLY A 284 11.39 4.19 -12.59
N TYR A 285 12.07 3.83 -13.67
CA TYR A 285 11.67 4.19 -15.02
C TYR A 285 12.04 3.10 -16.03
N GLY A 286 11.34 3.09 -17.16
CA GLY A 286 11.62 2.15 -18.24
C GLY A 286 10.88 2.51 -19.53
N LYS A 287 11.05 1.70 -20.55
CA LYS A 287 10.31 1.82 -21.82
C LYS A 287 8.90 1.24 -21.75
N ASN A 288 8.57 0.62 -20.64
CA ASN A 288 7.23 0.13 -20.34
C ASN A 288 7.03 0.07 -18.81
N TRP A 289 5.80 -0.15 -18.39
CA TRP A 289 5.45 -0.16 -16.96
C TRP A 289 6.12 -1.31 -16.18
N LEU A 290 6.43 -2.45 -16.83
CA LEU A 290 7.14 -3.53 -16.14
C LEU A 290 8.57 -3.16 -15.78
N GLU A 291 9.26 -2.47 -16.66
CA GLU A 291 10.64 -2.01 -16.44
C GLU A 291 10.72 -0.87 -15.43
N ALA A 292 9.66 -0.07 -15.33
CA ALA A 292 9.60 1.07 -14.42
C ALA A 292 9.33 0.69 -12.96
N HIS A 293 8.91 -0.58 -12.68
CA HIS A 293 8.46 -1.01 -11.36
C HIS A 293 9.42 -1.93 -10.62
#